data_d4945aaf01c281173973cf12bcfd5ca6
#
_entry.id   d4945aaf01c281173973cf12bcfd5ca6
#
_cell.length_a   1.000
_cell.length_b   1.000
_cell.length_c   1.000
_cell.angle_alpha   90.00
_cell.angle_beta   90.00
_cell.angle_gamma   90.00
#
_symmetry.space_group_name_H-M   'P 1'
#
loop_
_entity.id
_entity.type
_entity.pdbx_description
1 polymer ?
#
loop_
_entity_poly.entity_id
_entity_poly.type
_entity_poly.pdbx_seq_one_letter_code
_entity_poly.pdbx_strand_id
1 'polypeptide(L)'
;MKKITMIALAMFTAVGAGAQTIYDATNIAQKELNGTARFVGMGGAMGALGGDISTIGTNPAGIGIYRSNDAMLTFGYSMTGTESNYVGNKFETNKNRWSFDNAGFVIASKIGNHTPLRYVNFGFNYHKSKSFYKNMTMQGVMGSIDNQYVSQVRSMAQQATDAAYAFYHRPQYDYPDQGAYLDYGRKDIYQHNYAGWLGTMGYQGALVLEDIESEDYNTYLPYIPSEADAYFLSRERGGIDQYDFNISFNINDRFYFGVTLGAYDVDYNKYSLYNEMYAYKWEGDGQIYEEGYSLESFNRIHGSGFDFKFGAIFRPIEDSPLRIGLAVHTPTYYKLTYTTGALLTSDLFLPNEAGDETLTRTTVDTYSALGGRDMDRDFKLQTPWVFNASLGYTVGNNLALGAEYEYEDYSSMKFKYPEGDEMAWETGEADLCMKGVSTLRLGAEYKPIPAFSLRAGYNYSTAAYKKDAIKALPSNSINTDTDFANSKSMNTFTLGIGYRFSSFYADLAYKFDTYKSDFYPFYNDINGLV
;
A
#
# COMPACT_ATOMS: atom_id res chain seq x y z
N MET A 1 23.41 -6.57 -12.66
CA MET A 1 23.80 -5.78 -13.84
C MET A 1 22.73 -5.69 -14.92
N LYS A 2 22.17 -6.77 -15.50
CA LYS A 2 21.11 -6.64 -16.54
C LYS A 2 19.81 -5.96 -16.10
N LYS A 3 19.39 -6.10 -14.84
CA LYS A 3 18.16 -5.46 -14.30
C LYS A 3 18.36 -3.95 -14.10
N ILE A 4 19.50 -3.53 -13.57
CA ILE A 4 19.87 -2.11 -13.35
C ILE A 4 19.98 -1.37 -14.68
N THR A 5 20.54 -1.99 -15.72
CA THR A 5 20.66 -1.40 -17.06
C THR A 5 19.29 -1.21 -17.74
N MET A 6 18.31 -2.09 -17.48
CA MET A 6 16.94 -1.93 -17.97
C MET A 6 16.18 -0.81 -17.21
N ILE A 7 16.42 -0.66 -15.91
CA ILE A 7 15.88 0.44 -15.11
C ILE A 7 16.43 1.78 -15.62
N ALA A 8 17.74 1.88 -15.85
CA ALA A 8 18.36 3.08 -16.41
C ALA A 8 17.86 3.43 -17.83
N LEU A 9 17.55 2.44 -18.67
CA LEU A 9 17.05 2.69 -20.04
C LEU A 9 15.58 3.15 -20.08
N ALA A 10 14.77 2.78 -19.08
CA ALA A 10 13.38 3.21 -18.98
C ALA A 10 13.22 4.68 -18.48
N MET A 11 14.23 5.26 -17.85
CA MET A 11 14.24 6.65 -17.38
C MET A 11 14.06 7.69 -18.50
N PHE A 12 14.31 7.33 -19.75
CA PHE A 12 14.29 8.26 -20.88
C PHE A 12 12.90 8.56 -21.46
N THR A 13 11.85 7.88 -21.04
CA THR A 13 10.50 8.00 -21.65
C THR A 13 9.44 8.67 -20.80
N ALA A 14 9.72 9.01 -19.53
CA ALA A 14 8.72 9.61 -18.65
C ALA A 14 8.45 11.07 -19.01
N VAL A 15 7.35 11.33 -19.71
CA VAL A 15 6.87 12.69 -20.08
C VAL A 15 6.15 13.38 -18.91
N GLY A 16 5.75 12.64 -17.86
CA GLY A 16 5.06 13.16 -16.67
C GLY A 16 5.91 13.01 -15.40
N ALA A 17 5.77 13.92 -14.44
CA ALA A 17 6.38 13.76 -13.12
C ALA A 17 5.75 12.56 -12.43
N GLY A 18 6.54 11.52 -12.15
CA GLY A 18 6.13 10.36 -11.37
C GLY A 18 5.98 10.73 -9.89
N ALA A 19 4.94 10.23 -9.24
CA ALA A 19 4.72 10.43 -7.80
C ALA A 19 4.39 9.11 -7.11
N GLN A 20 3.73 8.21 -7.83
CA GLN A 20 3.20 6.96 -7.34
C GLN A 20 4.27 5.87 -7.39
N THR A 21 4.15 4.94 -6.44
CA THR A 21 5.06 3.80 -6.37
C THR A 21 4.27 2.49 -6.31
N ILE A 22 4.95 1.39 -6.60
CA ILE A 22 4.37 0.04 -6.42
C ILE A 22 3.95 -0.22 -4.96
N TYR A 23 4.60 0.45 -4.00
CA TYR A 23 4.27 0.33 -2.58
C TYR A 23 2.93 0.99 -2.26
N ASP A 24 2.64 2.15 -2.86
CA ASP A 24 1.34 2.82 -2.77
C ASP A 24 0.25 1.95 -3.41
N ALA A 25 0.50 1.43 -4.61
CA ALA A 25 -0.43 0.55 -5.31
C ALA A 25 -0.73 -0.73 -4.53
N THR A 26 0.30 -1.36 -3.94
CA THR A 26 0.13 -2.56 -3.12
C THR A 26 -0.69 -2.26 -1.87
N ASN A 27 -0.44 -1.11 -1.22
CA ASN A 27 -1.24 -0.67 -0.09
C ASN A 27 -2.72 -0.51 -0.45
N ILE A 28 -3.04 -0.03 -1.65
CA ILE A 28 -4.42 0.16 -2.11
C ILE A 28 -5.03 -1.17 -2.60
N ALA A 29 -4.26 -2.03 -3.26
CA ALA A 29 -4.77 -3.27 -3.83
C ALA A 29 -5.02 -4.37 -2.79
N GLN A 30 -4.20 -4.43 -1.73
CA GLN A 30 -4.34 -5.44 -0.67
C GLN A 30 -5.60 -5.20 0.17
N LYS A 31 -6.38 -6.26 0.35
CA LYS A 31 -7.59 -6.28 1.19
C LYS A 31 -7.28 -6.94 2.54
N GLU A 32 -8.00 -6.51 3.57
CA GLU A 32 -7.95 -7.12 4.90
C GLU A 32 -9.17 -8.01 5.13
N LEU A 33 -9.00 -9.05 5.97
CA LEU A 33 -10.14 -9.82 6.44
C LEU A 33 -11.00 -8.94 7.37
N ASN A 34 -12.14 -8.50 6.87
CA ASN A 34 -13.12 -7.71 7.60
C ASN A 34 -14.55 -8.03 7.14
N GLY A 35 -15.56 -7.61 7.91
CA GLY A 35 -16.95 -7.88 7.62
C GLY A 35 -17.76 -8.18 8.88
N THR A 36 -18.74 -9.06 8.79
CA THR A 36 -19.50 -9.52 9.97
C THR A 36 -18.61 -10.30 10.93
N ALA A 37 -18.92 -10.26 12.22
CA ALA A 37 -18.15 -11.03 13.21
C ALA A 37 -18.21 -12.55 12.94
N ARG A 38 -19.30 -13.05 12.33
CA ARG A 38 -19.39 -14.45 11.88
C ARG A 38 -18.37 -14.74 10.77
N PHE A 39 -18.31 -13.92 9.73
CA PHE A 39 -17.38 -14.05 8.62
C PHE A 39 -15.92 -13.99 9.09
N VAL A 40 -15.60 -13.01 9.92
CA VAL A 40 -14.26 -12.86 10.52
C VAL A 40 -13.91 -14.06 11.37
N GLY A 41 -14.83 -14.52 12.24
CA GLY A 41 -14.61 -15.70 13.11
C GLY A 41 -14.35 -17.00 12.35
N MET A 42 -14.85 -17.10 11.10
CA MET A 42 -14.62 -18.22 10.15
C MET A 42 -13.35 -18.01 9.29
N GLY A 43 -12.52 -17.01 9.60
CA GLY A 43 -11.37 -16.68 8.77
C GLY A 43 -11.71 -16.23 7.36
N GLY A 44 -12.97 -15.85 7.09
CA GLY A 44 -13.44 -15.54 5.74
C GLY A 44 -13.70 -16.75 4.83
N ALA A 45 -13.47 -17.99 5.29
CA ALA A 45 -13.59 -19.22 4.51
C ALA A 45 -15.07 -19.61 4.27
N MET A 46 -15.85 -18.70 3.71
CA MET A 46 -17.30 -18.83 3.53
C MET A 46 -17.75 -18.82 2.06
N GLY A 47 -16.83 -18.78 1.11
CA GLY A 47 -17.13 -18.66 -0.32
C GLY A 47 -18.06 -19.74 -0.89
N ALA A 48 -17.96 -21.00 -0.42
CA ALA A 48 -18.88 -22.09 -0.77
C ALA A 48 -20.00 -22.30 0.26
N LEU A 49 -19.79 -21.91 1.53
CA LEU A 49 -20.80 -22.02 2.58
C LEU A 49 -21.92 -21.00 2.37
N GLY A 50 -21.59 -19.76 2.08
CA GLY A 50 -22.53 -18.65 1.89
C GLY A 50 -23.38 -18.35 3.13
N GLY A 51 -24.46 -17.60 2.96
CA GLY A 51 -25.39 -17.27 4.04
C GLY A 51 -24.80 -16.32 5.09
N ASP A 52 -23.91 -15.46 4.65
CA ASP A 52 -23.37 -14.31 5.37
C ASP A 52 -23.22 -13.16 4.37
N ILE A 53 -23.58 -11.95 4.76
CA ILE A 53 -23.56 -10.82 3.83
C ILE A 53 -22.14 -10.49 3.35
N SER A 54 -21.12 -10.74 4.18
CA SER A 54 -19.73 -10.44 3.82
C SER A 54 -19.24 -11.29 2.65
N THR A 55 -19.94 -12.41 2.33
CA THR A 55 -19.65 -13.21 1.12
C THR A 55 -19.92 -12.46 -0.18
N ILE A 56 -20.67 -11.37 -0.15
CA ILE A 56 -20.91 -10.47 -1.29
C ILE A 56 -19.58 -9.96 -1.89
N GLY A 57 -18.56 -9.77 -1.05
CA GLY A 57 -17.22 -9.30 -1.42
C GLY A 57 -16.26 -10.40 -1.86
N THR A 58 -16.55 -11.70 -1.60
CA THR A 58 -15.67 -12.83 -1.94
C THR A 58 -16.31 -13.76 -2.98
N ASN A 59 -17.48 -14.32 -2.70
CA ASN A 59 -18.26 -15.08 -3.66
C ASN A 59 -19.73 -14.59 -3.67
N PRO A 60 -20.11 -13.76 -4.64
CA PRO A 60 -21.45 -13.18 -4.76
C PRO A 60 -22.60 -14.19 -4.67
N ALA A 61 -22.40 -15.44 -5.13
CA ALA A 61 -23.41 -16.49 -5.08
C ALA A 61 -23.82 -16.87 -3.65
N GLY A 62 -22.99 -16.53 -2.64
CA GLY A 62 -23.28 -16.77 -1.22
C GLY A 62 -24.54 -16.08 -0.74
N ILE A 63 -24.93 -14.96 -1.34
CA ILE A 63 -26.19 -14.25 -1.06
C ILE A 63 -27.40 -15.05 -1.56
N GLY A 64 -27.24 -15.85 -2.62
CA GLY A 64 -28.31 -16.73 -3.14
C GLY A 64 -28.76 -17.82 -2.16
N ILE A 65 -28.03 -18.05 -1.09
CA ILE A 65 -28.37 -19.05 -0.05
C ILE A 65 -29.42 -18.52 0.94
N TYR A 66 -29.57 -17.21 1.07
CA TYR A 66 -30.57 -16.61 1.95
C TYR A 66 -32.01 -17.01 1.58
N ARG A 67 -32.82 -17.29 2.61
CA ARG A 67 -34.22 -17.67 2.52
C ARG A 67 -35.14 -16.67 3.21
N SER A 68 -34.59 -15.72 3.95
CA SER A 68 -35.29 -14.68 4.67
C SER A 68 -34.47 -13.39 4.58
N ASN A 69 -35.15 -12.28 4.76
CA ASN A 69 -34.49 -10.99 4.89
C ASN A 69 -33.59 -10.97 6.10
N ASP A 70 -32.49 -10.25 6.01
CA ASP A 70 -31.51 -10.08 7.10
C ASP A 70 -30.93 -8.66 7.05
N ALA A 71 -30.56 -8.13 8.21
CA ALA A 71 -29.88 -6.85 8.33
C ALA A 71 -28.89 -6.90 9.50
N MET A 72 -27.69 -6.33 9.31
CA MET A 72 -26.63 -6.42 10.29
C MET A 72 -25.77 -5.16 10.33
N LEU A 73 -25.16 -4.96 11.51
CA LEU A 73 -24.18 -3.91 11.81
C LEU A 73 -23.02 -4.53 12.55
N THR A 74 -21.79 -4.09 12.26
CA THR A 74 -20.58 -4.53 12.97
C THR A 74 -19.70 -3.34 13.32
N PHE A 75 -19.24 -3.32 14.55
CA PHE A 75 -18.24 -2.39 15.06
C PHE A 75 -16.99 -3.16 15.44
N GLY A 76 -15.82 -2.58 15.21
CA GLY A 76 -14.54 -3.15 15.56
C GLY A 76 -13.72 -2.28 16.49
N TYR A 77 -12.83 -2.92 17.21
CA TYR A 77 -11.75 -2.26 17.92
C TYR A 77 -10.42 -2.91 17.50
N SER A 78 -9.57 -2.14 16.84
CA SER A 78 -8.28 -2.62 16.36
C SER A 78 -7.14 -2.07 17.21
N MET A 79 -6.17 -2.95 17.47
CA MET A 79 -4.89 -2.63 18.12
C MET A 79 -3.78 -3.02 17.14
N THR A 80 -3.13 -2.01 16.54
CA THR A 80 -2.00 -2.23 15.63
C THR A 80 -0.71 -1.98 16.39
N GLY A 81 0.11 -3.03 16.56
CA GLY A 81 1.46 -2.93 17.13
C GLY A 81 2.50 -3.09 16.03
N THR A 82 3.54 -2.26 16.04
CA THR A 82 4.70 -2.39 15.19
C THR A 82 5.94 -2.49 16.06
N GLU A 83 6.67 -3.60 15.92
CA GLU A 83 8.00 -3.79 16.51
C GLU A 83 9.02 -3.62 15.38
N SER A 84 9.96 -2.69 15.53
CA SER A 84 11.07 -2.50 14.62
C SER A 84 12.39 -2.84 15.34
N ASN A 85 13.30 -3.48 14.61
CA ASN A 85 14.64 -3.78 15.09
C ASN A 85 15.64 -3.26 14.04
N TYR A 86 16.40 -2.25 14.40
CA TYR A 86 17.39 -1.64 13.55
C TYR A 86 18.73 -1.53 14.29
N VAL A 87 19.79 -2.11 13.71
CA VAL A 87 21.16 -2.13 14.29
C VAL A 87 21.16 -2.55 15.77
N GLY A 88 20.30 -3.53 16.13
CA GLY A 88 20.18 -4.05 17.51
C GLY A 88 19.26 -3.23 18.43
N ASN A 89 18.80 -2.08 18.02
CA ASN A 89 17.84 -1.26 18.77
C ASN A 89 16.41 -1.70 18.46
N LYS A 90 15.60 -1.86 19.50
CA LYS A 90 14.19 -2.26 19.38
C LYS A 90 13.28 -1.11 19.76
N PHE A 91 12.29 -0.86 18.91
CA PHE A 91 11.25 0.13 19.14
C PHE A 91 9.89 -0.51 18.97
N GLU A 92 8.97 -0.15 19.85
CA GLU A 92 7.58 -0.59 19.79
C GLU A 92 6.66 0.62 19.69
N THR A 93 5.77 0.58 18.74
CA THR A 93 4.73 1.61 18.58
C THR A 93 3.37 0.95 18.47
N ASN A 94 2.39 1.56 19.12
CA ASN A 94 1.02 1.05 19.15
C ASN A 94 0.04 2.11 18.63
N LYS A 95 -1.00 1.65 17.94
CA LYS A 95 -2.12 2.47 17.50
C LYS A 95 -3.42 1.74 17.72
N ASN A 96 -4.28 2.29 18.59
CA ASN A 96 -5.60 1.75 18.89
C ASN A 96 -6.69 2.60 18.25
N ARG A 97 -7.78 1.94 17.80
CA ARG A 97 -8.88 2.63 17.14
C ARG A 97 -10.20 1.85 17.22
N TRP A 98 -11.28 2.57 17.43
CA TRP A 98 -12.65 2.11 17.14
C TRP A 98 -12.97 2.32 15.66
N SER A 99 -13.69 1.40 15.06
CA SER A 99 -14.13 1.47 13.67
C SER A 99 -15.57 1.00 13.49
N PHE A 100 -16.22 1.56 12.50
CA PHE A 100 -17.44 1.02 11.93
C PHE A 100 -17.04 0.12 10.78
N ASP A 101 -17.22 -1.20 10.93
CA ASP A 101 -16.61 -2.18 10.04
C ASP A 101 -17.56 -2.67 8.96
N ASN A 102 -18.84 -2.82 9.29
CA ASN A 102 -19.81 -3.37 8.33
C ASN A 102 -21.23 -2.92 8.62
N ALA A 103 -22.00 -2.70 7.56
CA ALA A 103 -23.45 -2.52 7.62
C ALA A 103 -24.08 -3.01 6.31
N GLY A 104 -25.16 -3.76 6.43
CA GLY A 104 -25.82 -4.22 5.22
C GLY A 104 -27.16 -4.91 5.46
N PHE A 105 -27.79 -5.23 4.35
CA PHE A 105 -29.04 -5.96 4.35
C PHE A 105 -29.16 -6.88 3.14
N VAL A 106 -29.96 -7.93 3.31
CA VAL A 106 -30.35 -8.86 2.24
C VAL A 106 -31.87 -8.94 2.16
N ILE A 107 -32.39 -8.79 0.96
CA ILE A 107 -33.81 -9.02 0.65
C ILE A 107 -33.91 -10.34 -0.11
N ALA A 108 -34.51 -11.37 0.49
CA ALA A 108 -34.69 -12.67 -0.10
C ALA A 108 -36.10 -12.81 -0.68
N SER A 109 -36.19 -12.75 -2.00
CA SER A 109 -37.47 -12.83 -2.73
C SER A 109 -37.73 -14.24 -3.23
N LYS A 110 -38.70 -14.92 -2.63
CA LYS A 110 -39.11 -16.25 -3.06
C LYS A 110 -39.95 -16.16 -4.34
N ILE A 111 -39.52 -16.87 -5.40
CA ILE A 111 -40.21 -16.89 -6.69
C ILE A 111 -41.26 -18.03 -6.71
N GLY A 112 -40.87 -19.23 -6.26
CA GLY A 112 -41.80 -20.35 -6.19
C GLY A 112 -41.19 -21.64 -5.69
N ASN A 113 -42.06 -22.63 -5.38
CA ASN A 113 -41.62 -23.95 -4.93
C ASN A 113 -41.53 -24.96 -6.11
N HIS A 114 -42.16 -24.67 -7.23
CA HIS A 114 -42.26 -25.60 -8.38
C HIS A 114 -41.50 -25.10 -9.61
N THR A 115 -40.97 -23.89 -9.58
CA THR A 115 -40.11 -23.33 -10.62
C THR A 115 -38.63 -23.68 -10.34
N PRO A 116 -37.79 -23.89 -11.36
CA PRO A 116 -36.36 -24.07 -11.16
C PRO A 116 -35.74 -22.90 -10.40
N LEU A 117 -36.11 -21.66 -10.71
CA LEU A 117 -35.71 -20.47 -9.98
C LEU A 117 -36.49 -20.37 -8.67
N ARG A 118 -35.83 -20.60 -7.54
CA ARG A 118 -36.45 -20.63 -6.20
C ARG A 118 -36.47 -19.26 -5.55
N TYR A 119 -35.35 -18.55 -5.63
CA TYR A 119 -35.16 -17.22 -5.02
C TYR A 119 -34.37 -16.31 -5.95
N VAL A 120 -34.68 -15.02 -5.88
CA VAL A 120 -33.88 -13.92 -6.38
C VAL A 120 -33.60 -13.04 -5.16
N ASN A 121 -32.33 -12.88 -4.81
CA ASN A 121 -31.93 -12.15 -3.63
C ASN A 121 -31.16 -10.88 -4.04
N PHE A 122 -31.42 -9.79 -3.33
CA PHE A 122 -30.70 -8.53 -3.46
C PHE A 122 -29.95 -8.27 -2.16
N GLY A 123 -28.69 -7.87 -2.27
CA GLY A 123 -27.85 -7.51 -1.15
C GLY A 123 -27.22 -6.13 -1.33
N PHE A 124 -27.16 -5.39 -0.26
CA PHE A 124 -26.32 -4.21 -0.16
C PHE A 124 -25.43 -4.36 1.07
N ASN A 125 -24.13 -4.07 0.91
CA ASN A 125 -23.18 -4.15 2.00
C ASN A 125 -22.18 -3.00 1.93
N TYR A 126 -22.03 -2.29 3.02
CA TYR A 126 -20.89 -1.45 3.30
C TYR A 126 -19.92 -2.23 4.17
N HIS A 127 -18.63 -2.20 3.85
CA HIS A 127 -17.60 -2.66 4.77
C HIS A 127 -16.29 -1.90 4.58
N LYS A 128 -15.52 -1.81 5.64
CA LYS A 128 -14.17 -1.28 5.60
C LYS A 128 -13.23 -2.35 5.04
N SER A 129 -12.81 -2.17 3.78
CA SER A 129 -11.96 -3.12 3.07
C SER A 129 -10.52 -3.11 3.58
N LYS A 130 -10.04 -1.94 4.07
CA LYS A 130 -8.70 -1.79 4.62
C LYS A 130 -8.61 -0.63 5.60
N SER A 131 -7.72 -0.77 6.59
CA SER A 131 -7.35 0.28 7.54
C SER A 131 -5.86 0.58 7.44
N PHE A 132 -5.48 1.85 7.25
CA PHE A 132 -4.09 2.29 7.15
C PHE A 132 -3.49 2.78 8.48
N TYR A 133 -4.20 2.63 9.58
CA TYR A 133 -3.76 3.15 10.88
C TYR A 133 -2.58 2.38 11.44
N LYS A 134 -1.37 2.91 11.20
CA LYS A 134 -0.10 2.35 11.62
C LYS A 134 0.86 3.47 12.04
N ASN A 135 1.68 3.21 13.04
CA ASN A 135 2.85 4.03 13.39
C ASN A 135 4.11 3.16 13.31
N MET A 136 5.22 3.78 12.97
CA MET A 136 6.53 3.14 12.99
C MET A 136 7.58 4.14 13.44
N THR A 137 8.58 3.68 14.19
CA THR A 137 9.76 4.45 14.59
C THR A 137 10.98 3.57 14.49
N MET A 138 12.10 4.14 14.08
CA MET A 138 13.40 3.49 13.98
C MET A 138 14.48 4.51 14.34
N GLN A 139 15.55 4.06 14.98
CA GLN A 139 16.76 4.86 15.21
C GLN A 139 17.99 3.96 15.25
N GLY A 140 19.11 4.45 14.71
CA GLY A 140 20.39 3.77 14.81
C GLY A 140 21.45 4.39 13.92
N VAL A 141 22.70 4.06 14.23
CA VAL A 141 23.84 4.54 13.44
C VAL A 141 23.88 3.80 12.10
N MET A 142 23.91 4.57 11.02
CA MET A 142 24.10 4.08 9.66
C MET A 142 25.59 3.79 9.47
N GLY A 143 25.93 2.57 9.13
CA GLY A 143 27.32 2.19 8.93
C GLY A 143 27.90 2.68 7.61
N SER A 144 29.00 2.05 7.20
CA SER A 144 29.64 2.25 5.91
C SER A 144 29.70 0.93 5.12
N ILE A 145 29.64 1.03 3.79
CA ILE A 145 29.83 -0.07 2.85
C ILE A 145 30.98 0.33 1.93
N ASP A 146 32.01 -0.53 1.80
CA ASP A 146 33.20 -0.28 0.98
C ASP A 146 33.85 1.11 1.24
N ASN A 147 33.95 1.49 2.50
CA ASN A 147 34.45 2.79 2.97
C ASN A 147 33.60 4.01 2.53
N GLN A 148 32.38 3.79 2.11
CA GLN A 148 31.43 4.86 1.81
C GLN A 148 30.33 4.88 2.86
N TYR A 149 30.07 6.03 3.48
CA TYR A 149 28.99 6.17 4.45
C TYR A 149 27.62 5.97 3.80
N VAL A 150 26.77 5.19 4.46
CA VAL A 150 25.37 4.99 4.07
C VAL A 150 24.56 6.20 4.51
N SER A 151 23.86 6.84 3.58
CA SER A 151 23.06 8.05 3.84
C SER A 151 22.00 8.25 2.78
N GLN A 152 20.84 8.80 3.15
CA GLN A 152 19.77 9.21 2.21
C GLN A 152 20.27 10.32 1.26
N VAL A 153 21.26 11.12 1.67
CA VAL A 153 21.83 12.18 0.83
C VAL A 153 22.41 11.63 -0.49
N ARG A 154 22.85 10.36 -0.52
CA ARG A 154 23.24 9.70 -1.78
C ARG A 154 22.07 9.58 -2.75
N SER A 155 20.89 9.22 -2.24
CA SER A 155 19.68 9.16 -3.09
C SER A 155 19.28 10.54 -3.60
N MET A 156 19.49 11.60 -2.81
CA MET A 156 19.30 12.99 -3.25
C MET A 156 20.26 13.36 -4.38
N ALA A 157 21.55 13.09 -4.20
CA ALA A 157 22.59 13.37 -5.20
C ALA A 157 22.39 12.54 -6.48
N GLN A 158 22.03 11.27 -6.34
CA GLN A 158 21.74 10.40 -7.49
C GLN A 158 20.55 10.91 -8.30
N GLN A 159 19.44 11.28 -7.64
CA GLN A 159 18.27 11.84 -8.33
C GLN A 159 18.61 13.15 -9.04
N ALA A 160 19.44 14.01 -8.42
CA ALA A 160 19.91 15.25 -9.04
C ALA A 160 20.76 14.97 -10.29
N THR A 161 21.70 14.02 -10.20
CA THR A 161 22.54 13.59 -11.33
C THR A 161 21.71 12.99 -12.46
N ASP A 162 20.76 12.11 -12.14
CA ASP A 162 19.88 11.48 -13.13
C ASP A 162 18.97 12.51 -13.82
N ALA A 163 18.46 13.48 -13.07
CA ALA A 163 17.65 14.56 -13.63
C ALA A 163 18.47 15.43 -14.58
N ALA A 164 19.70 15.76 -14.19
CA ALA A 164 20.63 16.50 -14.99
C ALA A 164 20.94 15.74 -16.31
N TYR A 165 21.32 14.48 -16.20
CA TYR A 165 21.61 13.64 -17.36
C TYR A 165 20.39 13.50 -18.30
N ALA A 166 19.19 13.27 -17.75
CA ALA A 166 17.96 13.17 -18.53
C ALA A 166 17.61 14.48 -19.25
N PHE A 167 17.92 15.60 -18.66
CA PHE A 167 17.70 16.92 -19.26
C PHE A 167 18.65 17.15 -20.47
N TYR A 168 19.94 16.86 -20.38
CA TYR A 168 20.92 17.05 -21.48
C TYR A 168 20.66 16.15 -22.69
N HIS A 169 20.17 14.95 -22.47
CA HIS A 169 20.00 13.96 -23.53
C HIS A 169 18.62 13.94 -24.16
N ARG A 170 17.78 14.99 -23.93
CA ARG A 170 16.49 15.11 -24.61
C ARG A 170 16.64 15.79 -25.99
N PRO A 171 16.47 15.07 -27.11
CA PRO A 171 16.68 15.58 -28.46
C PRO A 171 15.68 16.67 -28.87
N GLN A 172 14.62 16.92 -28.11
CA GLN A 172 13.48 17.78 -28.46
C GLN A 172 13.61 19.22 -28.00
N TYR A 173 14.57 19.54 -27.15
CA TYR A 173 14.74 20.89 -26.62
C TYR A 173 16.10 21.42 -27.05
N ASP A 174 16.09 22.19 -28.15
CA ASP A 174 17.22 23.01 -28.58
C ASP A 174 17.30 24.22 -27.61
N TYR A 175 17.97 24.04 -26.48
CA TYR A 175 18.21 25.14 -25.55
C TYR A 175 19.48 25.88 -25.98
N PRO A 176 19.37 27.18 -26.40
CA PRO A 176 20.50 27.92 -26.91
C PRO A 176 21.54 28.32 -25.88
N ASP A 177 21.27 28.18 -24.60
CA ASP A 177 22.19 28.56 -23.53
C ASP A 177 22.59 27.34 -22.67
N GLN A 178 23.76 26.79 -22.97
CA GLN A 178 24.38 25.66 -22.27
C GLN A 178 24.76 25.96 -20.79
N GLY A 179 24.39 27.11 -20.24
CA GLY A 179 24.73 27.50 -18.87
C GLY A 179 23.54 27.56 -17.91
N ALA A 180 22.29 27.46 -18.39
CA ALA A 180 21.10 27.51 -17.53
C ALA A 180 20.55 26.09 -17.28
N TYR A 181 21.37 25.22 -16.80
CA TYR A 181 21.09 23.85 -16.44
C TYR A 181 20.03 23.82 -15.36
N LEU A 182 19.63 22.75 -14.82
CA LEU A 182 18.77 22.66 -13.67
C LEU A 182 19.21 23.68 -12.62
N ASP A 183 18.74 24.92 -12.71
CA ASP A 183 18.99 25.89 -11.66
C ASP A 183 18.16 25.48 -10.44
N TYR A 184 18.72 24.54 -9.69
CA TYR A 184 18.15 24.07 -8.43
C TYR A 184 17.96 25.20 -7.41
N GLY A 185 18.59 26.35 -7.60
CA GLY A 185 18.36 27.55 -6.79
C GLY A 185 17.02 28.23 -7.05
N ARG A 186 16.35 27.92 -8.17
CA ARG A 186 15.06 28.53 -8.54
C ARG A 186 13.90 27.94 -7.73
N LYS A 187 13.05 28.82 -7.19
CA LYS A 187 11.85 28.40 -6.43
C LYS A 187 10.76 27.78 -7.33
N ASP A 188 10.71 28.13 -8.61
CA ASP A 188 9.71 27.60 -9.55
C ASP A 188 10.06 26.20 -10.08
N ILE A 189 11.25 25.67 -9.77
CA ILE A 189 11.68 24.32 -10.19
C ILE A 189 10.72 23.23 -9.73
N TYR A 190 10.06 23.39 -8.57
CA TYR A 190 9.06 22.45 -8.07
C TYR A 190 7.80 22.34 -8.96
N GLN A 191 7.57 23.28 -9.87
CA GLN A 191 6.46 23.27 -10.81
C GLN A 191 6.80 22.54 -12.11
N HIS A 192 8.08 22.25 -12.33
CA HIS A 192 8.56 21.61 -13.56
C HIS A 192 8.58 20.08 -13.43
N ASN A 193 8.36 19.40 -14.55
CA ASN A 193 8.29 17.94 -14.59
C ASN A 193 9.64 17.27 -14.95
N TYR A 194 10.76 17.97 -14.88
CA TYR A 194 12.07 17.45 -15.26
C TYR A 194 13.05 17.28 -14.09
N ALA A 195 12.77 17.87 -12.95
CA ALA A 195 13.59 17.75 -11.76
C ALA A 195 12.82 17.07 -10.62
N GLY A 196 13.43 16.07 -9.99
CA GLY A 196 12.88 15.41 -8.82
C GLY A 196 13.00 16.29 -7.57
N TRP A 197 11.99 16.24 -6.74
CA TRP A 197 11.93 17.07 -5.54
C TRP A 197 13.00 16.72 -4.51
N LEU A 198 13.28 15.41 -4.34
CA LEU A 198 14.27 14.95 -3.37
C LEU A 198 15.67 15.52 -3.68
N GLY A 199 16.13 15.44 -4.94
CA GLY A 199 17.39 16.00 -5.38
C GLY A 199 17.42 17.52 -5.32
N THR A 200 16.32 18.19 -5.72
CA THR A 200 16.18 19.65 -5.64
C THR A 200 16.29 20.16 -4.19
N MET A 201 15.57 19.51 -3.26
CA MET A 201 15.61 19.88 -1.84
C MET A 201 16.98 19.62 -1.24
N GLY A 202 17.64 18.51 -1.62
CA GLY A 202 19.01 18.22 -1.19
C GLY A 202 20.00 19.32 -1.62
N TYR A 203 19.91 19.79 -2.88
CA TYR A 203 20.75 20.88 -3.38
C TYR A 203 20.44 22.20 -2.68
N GLN A 204 19.18 22.60 -2.59
CA GLN A 204 18.79 23.83 -1.90
C GLN A 204 19.07 23.81 -0.40
N GLY A 205 19.10 22.62 0.21
CA GLY A 205 19.48 22.40 1.60
C GLY A 205 20.98 22.27 1.84
N ALA A 206 21.83 22.48 0.83
CA ALA A 206 23.28 22.34 0.87
C ALA A 206 23.78 20.93 1.24
N LEU A 207 22.93 19.90 1.08
CA LEU A 207 23.29 18.49 1.28
C LEU A 207 23.87 17.85 0.02
N VAL A 208 23.59 18.45 -1.13
CA VAL A 208 24.04 17.99 -2.45
C VAL A 208 24.81 19.13 -3.11
N LEU A 209 26.01 18.83 -3.57
CA LEU A 209 26.94 19.79 -4.16
C LEU A 209 27.15 19.46 -5.64
N GLU A 210 27.33 20.48 -6.46
CA GLU A 210 27.69 20.31 -7.85
C GLU A 210 29.16 19.90 -7.97
N ASP A 211 29.45 18.85 -8.76
CA ASP A 211 30.83 18.45 -9.04
C ASP A 211 31.41 19.32 -10.16
N ILE A 212 32.05 20.43 -9.75
CA ILE A 212 32.66 21.40 -10.67
C ILE A 212 33.94 20.86 -11.36
N GLU A 213 34.50 19.75 -10.88
CA GLU A 213 35.69 19.11 -11.47
C GLU A 213 35.30 18.04 -12.53
N SER A 214 34.02 17.66 -12.60
CA SER A 214 33.55 16.71 -13.59
C SER A 214 33.56 17.32 -14.99
N GLU A 215 34.18 16.64 -15.95
CA GLU A 215 34.16 17.06 -17.37
C GLU A 215 32.73 17.08 -17.94
N ASP A 216 31.81 16.34 -17.34
CA ASP A 216 30.42 16.20 -17.80
C ASP A 216 29.44 17.24 -17.19
N TYR A 217 29.88 18.15 -16.32
CA TYR A 217 29.10 19.24 -15.67
C TYR A 217 27.73 18.85 -15.09
N ASN A 218 27.46 17.56 -14.87
CA ASN A 218 26.15 17.00 -14.58
C ASN A 218 26.12 16.07 -13.40
N THR A 219 27.22 16.00 -12.67
CA THR A 219 27.35 15.11 -11.53
C THR A 219 27.15 15.90 -10.24
N TYR A 220 26.37 15.35 -9.34
CA TYR A 220 26.11 15.90 -8.02
C TYR A 220 26.66 14.98 -6.96
N LEU A 221 27.39 15.56 -5.99
CA LEU A 221 28.05 14.85 -4.91
C LEU A 221 27.26 14.99 -3.60
N PRO A 222 27.13 13.91 -2.82
CA PRO A 222 26.49 13.98 -1.52
C PRO A 222 27.45 14.54 -0.46
N TYR A 223 26.98 15.46 0.38
CA TYR A 223 27.70 15.92 1.56
C TYR A 223 27.43 14.97 2.73
N ILE A 224 28.38 14.14 3.10
CA ILE A 224 28.29 13.14 4.18
C ILE A 224 29.60 13.14 4.96
N PRO A 225 29.72 13.96 6.02
CA PRO A 225 30.99 14.16 6.73
C PRO A 225 31.39 13.00 7.65
N SER A 226 30.42 12.21 8.12
CA SER A 226 30.66 11.07 9.00
C SER A 226 29.55 10.01 8.88
N GLU A 227 29.65 8.92 9.67
CA GLU A 227 28.50 8.04 9.90
C GLU A 227 27.35 8.84 10.53
N ALA A 228 26.14 8.60 10.06
CA ALA A 228 24.94 9.27 10.54
C ALA A 228 24.26 8.49 11.68
N ASP A 229 23.84 9.18 12.75
CA ASP A 229 22.77 8.67 13.63
C ASP A 229 21.43 9.04 12.96
N ALA A 230 20.74 8.02 12.44
CA ALA A 230 19.52 8.19 11.69
C ALA A 230 18.30 7.91 12.56
N TYR A 231 17.29 8.75 12.41
CA TYR A 231 15.97 8.57 13.03
C TYR A 231 14.88 8.60 11.97
N PHE A 232 13.94 7.65 12.07
CA PHE A 232 12.76 7.59 11.23
C PHE A 232 11.50 7.46 12.06
N LEU A 233 10.46 8.20 11.66
CA LEU A 233 9.12 8.09 12.18
C LEU A 233 8.12 8.15 11.03
N SER A 234 7.16 7.23 11.01
CA SER A 234 6.01 7.32 10.10
C SER A 234 4.68 7.16 10.81
N ARG A 235 3.66 7.80 10.25
CA ARG A 235 2.28 7.75 10.69
C ARG A 235 1.37 7.59 9.49
N GLU A 236 0.73 6.44 9.39
CA GLU A 236 -0.24 6.16 8.35
C GLU A 236 -1.66 6.23 8.90
N ARG A 237 -2.59 6.79 8.12
CA ARG A 237 -3.99 7.04 8.51
C ARG A 237 -4.92 6.85 7.32
N GLY A 238 -6.22 6.61 7.65
CA GLY A 238 -7.26 6.48 6.65
C GLY A 238 -7.71 5.04 6.44
N GLY A 239 -8.30 4.77 5.28
CA GLY A 239 -8.80 3.43 4.96
C GLY A 239 -9.40 3.37 3.56
N ILE A 240 -9.89 2.21 3.22
CA ILE A 240 -10.66 1.96 2.00
C ILE A 240 -12.04 1.49 2.44
N ASP A 241 -13.06 2.25 2.06
CA ASP A 241 -14.45 1.92 2.26
C ASP A 241 -15.02 1.30 0.98
N GLN A 242 -15.74 0.18 1.13
CA GLN A 242 -16.31 -0.58 0.01
C GLN A 242 -17.82 -0.68 0.15
N TYR A 243 -18.51 -0.45 -0.96
CA TYR A 243 -19.96 -0.52 -1.10
C TYR A 243 -20.29 -1.54 -2.17
N ASP A 244 -20.93 -2.65 -1.79
CA ASP A 244 -21.28 -3.75 -2.69
C ASP A 244 -22.78 -3.81 -2.96
N PHE A 245 -23.16 -3.86 -4.22
CA PHE A 245 -24.53 -4.08 -4.69
C PHE A 245 -24.61 -5.43 -5.38
N ASN A 246 -25.44 -6.32 -4.89
CA ASN A 246 -25.52 -7.71 -5.34
C ASN A 246 -26.91 -8.09 -5.82
N ILE A 247 -26.92 -8.91 -6.86
CA ILE A 247 -28.05 -9.73 -7.24
C ILE A 247 -27.62 -11.19 -7.33
N SER A 248 -28.40 -12.09 -6.70
CA SER A 248 -28.09 -13.52 -6.67
C SER A 248 -29.32 -14.37 -6.91
N PHE A 249 -29.08 -15.53 -7.50
CA PHE A 249 -30.09 -16.46 -7.94
C PHE A 249 -29.90 -17.83 -7.28
N ASN A 250 -31.00 -18.45 -6.87
CA ASN A 250 -31.04 -19.82 -6.36
C ASN A 250 -31.83 -20.67 -7.31
N ILE A 251 -31.18 -21.65 -7.93
CA ILE A 251 -31.77 -22.57 -8.87
C ILE A 251 -31.80 -23.96 -8.24
N ASN A 252 -33.02 -24.48 -8.00
CA ASN A 252 -33.31 -25.80 -7.43
C ASN A 252 -32.60 -26.11 -6.11
N ASP A 253 -32.20 -25.08 -5.34
CA ASP A 253 -31.40 -25.25 -4.12
C ASP A 253 -30.09 -26.00 -4.32
N ARG A 254 -29.63 -26.06 -5.57
CA ARG A 254 -28.46 -26.80 -6.01
C ARG A 254 -27.41 -25.93 -6.68
N PHE A 255 -27.84 -24.93 -7.47
CA PHE A 255 -27.01 -23.99 -8.16
C PHE A 255 -27.32 -22.57 -7.68
N TYR A 256 -26.30 -21.83 -7.34
CA TYR A 256 -26.40 -20.45 -6.93
C TYR A 256 -25.45 -19.63 -7.78
N PHE A 257 -25.91 -18.48 -8.26
CA PHE A 257 -25.13 -17.55 -9.04
C PHE A 257 -25.31 -16.17 -8.46
N GLY A 258 -24.27 -15.35 -8.54
CA GLY A 258 -24.34 -13.99 -8.06
C GLY A 258 -23.43 -13.08 -8.85
N VAL A 259 -23.85 -11.83 -8.94
CA VAL A 259 -23.07 -10.72 -9.51
C VAL A 259 -23.07 -9.60 -8.50
N THR A 260 -21.90 -9.00 -8.26
CA THR A 260 -21.72 -7.83 -7.41
C THR A 260 -21.05 -6.72 -8.22
N LEU A 261 -21.57 -5.50 -8.07
CA LEU A 261 -20.87 -4.26 -8.40
C LEU A 261 -20.29 -3.71 -7.11
N GLY A 262 -18.97 -3.62 -7.03
CA GLY A 262 -18.25 -2.99 -5.94
C GLY A 262 -17.88 -1.55 -6.29
N ALA A 263 -18.10 -0.62 -5.36
CA ALA A 263 -17.62 0.75 -5.43
C ALA A 263 -16.71 1.00 -4.22
N TYR A 264 -15.64 1.74 -4.43
CA TYR A 264 -14.60 1.97 -3.44
C TYR A 264 -14.35 3.45 -3.25
N ASP A 265 -14.12 3.84 -2.00
CA ASP A 265 -13.63 5.15 -1.61
C ASP A 265 -12.32 4.99 -0.87
N VAL A 266 -11.28 5.68 -1.33
CA VAL A 266 -9.90 5.58 -0.83
C VAL A 266 -9.51 6.90 -0.20
N ASP A 267 -9.04 6.87 1.03
CA ASP A 267 -8.34 7.97 1.70
C ASP A 267 -7.15 7.42 2.47
N TYR A 268 -5.95 7.60 1.93
CA TYR A 268 -4.69 7.19 2.51
C TYR A 268 -3.83 8.41 2.77
N ASN A 269 -3.38 8.58 4.01
CA ASN A 269 -2.52 9.68 4.42
C ASN A 269 -1.28 9.11 5.10
N LYS A 270 -0.11 9.55 4.66
CA LYS A 270 1.17 9.21 5.27
C LYS A 270 1.95 10.48 5.58
N TYR A 271 2.40 10.58 6.81
CA TYR A 271 3.43 11.51 7.27
C TYR A 271 4.67 10.72 7.61
N SER A 272 5.83 11.11 7.10
CA SER A 272 7.12 10.58 7.50
C SER A 272 8.08 11.71 7.86
N LEU A 273 8.92 11.43 8.84
CA LEU A 273 10.06 12.26 9.25
C LEU A 273 11.28 11.36 9.21
N TYR A 274 12.27 11.76 8.44
CA TYR A 274 13.57 11.14 8.40
C TYR A 274 14.64 12.19 8.71
N ASN A 275 15.58 11.88 9.60
CA ASN A 275 16.71 12.76 9.87
C ASN A 275 18.01 11.97 10.02
N GLU A 276 19.10 12.63 9.68
CA GLU A 276 20.47 12.17 9.89
C GLU A 276 21.25 13.26 10.64
N MET A 277 21.95 12.84 11.70
CA MET A 277 22.84 13.69 12.48
C MET A 277 24.27 13.18 12.33
N TYR A 278 25.17 14.08 12.00
CA TYR A 278 26.57 13.81 11.74
C TYR A 278 27.46 14.44 12.83
N ALA A 279 28.60 13.80 13.08
CA ALA A 279 29.66 14.40 13.87
C ALA A 279 30.60 15.20 12.94
N TYR A 280 30.63 16.49 13.10
CA TYR A 280 31.50 17.41 12.37
C TYR A 280 32.65 17.90 13.25
N LYS A 281 33.88 17.67 12.81
CA LYS A 281 35.08 18.20 13.50
C LYS A 281 35.46 19.52 12.90
N TRP A 282 35.21 20.62 13.64
CA TRP A 282 35.59 21.95 13.19
C TRP A 282 37.11 22.16 13.30
N GLU A 283 37.75 22.54 12.19
CA GLU A 283 39.21 22.69 12.13
C GLU A 283 39.71 23.90 12.96
N GLY A 284 38.88 24.93 13.17
CA GLY A 284 39.24 26.13 13.89
C GLY A 284 39.57 25.92 15.35
N ASP A 285 38.92 25.00 16.06
CA ASP A 285 39.17 24.71 17.48
C ASP A 285 39.39 23.21 17.77
N GLY A 286 39.24 22.36 16.75
CA GLY A 286 39.36 20.91 16.86
C GLY A 286 38.26 20.21 17.67
N GLN A 287 37.18 20.94 18.02
CA GLN A 287 36.02 20.37 18.71
C GLN A 287 35.10 19.64 17.74
N ILE A 288 34.32 18.70 18.26
CA ILE A 288 33.30 17.98 17.50
C ILE A 288 31.96 18.64 17.77
N TYR A 289 31.29 18.99 16.70
CA TYR A 289 29.95 19.58 16.69
C TYR A 289 28.99 18.63 16.02
N GLU A 290 27.69 18.83 16.24
CA GLU A 290 26.64 18.12 15.56
C GLU A 290 26.11 18.98 14.41
N GLU A 291 25.98 18.36 13.24
CA GLU A 291 25.28 18.91 12.08
C GLU A 291 24.40 17.85 11.46
N GLY A 292 23.50 18.24 10.57
CA GLY A 292 22.61 17.24 9.94
C GLY A 292 21.39 17.87 9.31
N TYR A 293 20.40 17.03 9.05
CA TYR A 293 19.15 17.47 8.44
C TYR A 293 17.96 16.66 8.89
N SER A 294 16.77 17.20 8.64
CA SER A 294 15.49 16.52 8.74
C SER A 294 14.69 16.72 7.45
N LEU A 295 14.07 15.66 6.96
CA LEU A 295 13.12 15.67 5.84
C LEU A 295 11.77 15.19 6.33
N GLU A 296 10.77 16.06 6.24
CA GLU A 296 9.36 15.72 6.46
C GLU A 296 8.66 15.56 5.11
N SER A 297 7.94 14.46 4.93
CA SER A 297 7.15 14.19 3.73
C SER A 297 5.69 13.97 4.11
N PHE A 298 4.81 14.64 3.38
CA PHE A 298 3.36 14.58 3.54
C PHE A 298 2.76 14.05 2.25
N ASN A 299 2.14 12.88 2.33
CA ASN A 299 1.55 12.22 1.17
C ASN A 299 0.10 11.85 1.45
N ARG A 300 -0.78 12.10 0.49
CA ARG A 300 -2.17 11.66 0.52
C ARG A 300 -2.54 11.05 -0.82
N ILE A 301 -3.23 9.90 -0.78
CA ILE A 301 -3.84 9.30 -1.96
C ILE A 301 -5.33 9.18 -1.69
N HIS A 302 -6.15 9.81 -2.52
CA HIS A 302 -7.59 9.77 -2.36
C HIS A 302 -8.29 9.62 -3.71
N GLY A 303 -9.49 9.09 -3.67
CA GLY A 303 -10.30 8.91 -4.88
C GLY A 303 -11.21 7.69 -4.80
N SER A 304 -11.70 7.26 -5.94
CA SER A 304 -12.70 6.21 -6.02
C SER A 304 -12.35 5.13 -7.04
N GLY A 305 -12.96 3.95 -6.87
CA GLY A 305 -12.81 2.84 -7.80
C GLY A 305 -14.06 1.99 -7.91
N PHE A 306 -14.06 1.08 -8.87
CA PHE A 306 -15.13 0.10 -9.02
C PHE A 306 -14.59 -1.21 -9.57
N ASP A 307 -15.30 -2.31 -9.27
CA ASP A 307 -15.06 -3.63 -9.82
C ASP A 307 -16.39 -4.38 -10.04
N PHE A 308 -16.28 -5.50 -10.76
CA PHE A 308 -17.34 -6.49 -10.87
C PHE A 308 -16.86 -7.81 -10.32
N LYS A 309 -17.76 -8.50 -9.60
CA LYS A 309 -17.51 -9.83 -9.05
C LYS A 309 -18.57 -10.78 -9.56
N PHE A 310 -18.16 -11.96 -9.97
CA PHE A 310 -19.03 -13.04 -10.43
C PHE A 310 -18.78 -14.25 -9.56
N GLY A 311 -19.85 -14.91 -9.13
CA GLY A 311 -19.74 -16.08 -8.27
C GLY A 311 -20.72 -17.17 -8.64
N ALA A 312 -20.31 -18.41 -8.38
CA ALA A 312 -21.13 -19.59 -8.49
C ALA A 312 -20.89 -20.52 -7.30
N ILE A 313 -21.96 -21.13 -6.79
CA ILE A 313 -21.89 -22.23 -5.82
C ILE A 313 -22.78 -23.36 -6.35
N PHE A 314 -22.27 -24.58 -6.29
CA PHE A 314 -23.05 -25.74 -6.68
C PHE A 314 -22.86 -26.91 -5.73
N ARG A 315 -23.89 -27.75 -5.64
CA ARG A 315 -23.89 -29.00 -4.88
C ARG A 315 -23.76 -30.13 -5.89
N PRO A 316 -22.57 -30.76 -6.03
CA PRO A 316 -22.32 -31.77 -7.07
C PRO A 316 -23.11 -33.04 -6.84
N ILE A 317 -23.36 -33.43 -5.58
CA ILE A 317 -24.04 -34.64 -5.17
C ILE A 317 -25.34 -34.26 -4.44
N GLU A 318 -26.47 -34.77 -4.86
CA GLU A 318 -27.80 -34.34 -4.38
C GLU A 318 -27.97 -34.56 -2.87
N ASP A 319 -27.58 -35.72 -2.38
CA ASP A 319 -27.72 -36.11 -0.97
C ASP A 319 -26.49 -35.70 -0.10
N SER A 320 -25.48 -35.08 -0.70
CA SER A 320 -24.30 -34.62 0.01
C SER A 320 -24.42 -33.15 0.39
N PRO A 321 -23.99 -32.78 1.60
CA PRO A 321 -23.89 -31.39 2.02
C PRO A 321 -22.69 -30.64 1.40
N LEU A 322 -21.87 -31.31 0.57
CA LEU A 322 -20.72 -30.73 -0.10
C LEU A 322 -21.16 -29.61 -1.07
N ARG A 323 -20.49 -28.49 -0.97
CA ARG A 323 -20.64 -27.35 -1.87
C ARG A 323 -19.27 -26.98 -2.44
N ILE A 324 -19.25 -26.63 -3.71
CA ILE A 324 -18.07 -26.10 -4.40
C ILE A 324 -18.44 -24.69 -4.82
N GLY A 325 -17.58 -23.73 -4.51
CA GLY A 325 -17.72 -22.33 -4.89
C GLY A 325 -16.58 -21.92 -5.80
N LEU A 326 -16.91 -21.12 -6.80
CA LEU A 326 -15.97 -20.46 -7.69
C LEU A 326 -16.35 -18.99 -7.79
N ALA A 327 -15.36 -18.11 -7.75
CA ALA A 327 -15.58 -16.69 -8.00
C ALA A 327 -14.42 -16.09 -8.80
N VAL A 328 -14.75 -15.07 -9.58
CA VAL A 328 -13.77 -14.25 -10.29
C VAL A 328 -14.15 -12.79 -10.12
N HIS A 329 -13.15 -11.97 -9.79
CA HIS A 329 -13.32 -10.53 -9.71
C HIS A 329 -12.48 -9.87 -10.81
N THR A 330 -13.07 -8.89 -11.47
CA THR A 330 -12.30 -8.03 -12.38
C THR A 330 -11.26 -7.25 -11.60
N PRO A 331 -10.26 -6.68 -12.26
CA PRO A 331 -9.49 -5.61 -11.67
C PRO A 331 -10.39 -4.53 -11.09
N THR A 332 -9.96 -3.94 -9.95
CA THR A 332 -10.56 -2.69 -9.50
C THR A 332 -9.94 -1.55 -10.28
N TYR A 333 -10.78 -0.74 -10.91
CA TYR A 333 -10.38 0.41 -11.70
C TYR A 333 -10.51 1.67 -10.84
N TYR A 334 -9.39 2.15 -10.33
CA TYR A 334 -9.32 3.35 -9.52
C TYR A 334 -9.00 4.59 -10.35
N LYS A 335 -9.61 5.71 -9.96
CA LYS A 335 -9.20 7.08 -10.30
C LYS A 335 -8.77 7.75 -9.00
N LEU A 336 -7.52 8.13 -8.92
CA LEU A 336 -6.87 8.58 -7.71
C LEU A 336 -6.14 9.89 -7.95
N THR A 337 -6.07 10.70 -6.90
CA THR A 337 -5.22 11.89 -6.82
C THR A 337 -4.16 11.65 -5.75
N TYR A 338 -2.91 11.84 -6.11
CA TYR A 338 -1.77 11.86 -5.21
C TYR A 338 -1.45 13.31 -4.87
N THR A 339 -1.56 13.68 -3.61
CA THR A 339 -1.23 15.01 -3.08
C THR A 339 0.04 14.89 -2.25
N THR A 340 1.02 15.77 -2.46
CA THR A 340 2.29 15.73 -1.73
C THR A 340 2.83 17.11 -1.40
N GLY A 341 3.53 17.19 -0.29
CA GLY A 341 4.33 18.31 0.17
C GLY A 341 5.52 17.83 1.00
N ALA A 342 6.58 18.61 1.05
CA ALA A 342 7.77 18.26 1.82
C ALA A 342 8.43 19.49 2.44
N LEU A 343 9.07 19.26 3.60
CA LEU A 343 9.85 20.25 4.32
C LEU A 343 11.21 19.65 4.67
N LEU A 344 12.29 20.25 4.16
CA LEU A 344 13.65 19.90 4.54
C LEU A 344 14.24 21.03 5.38
N THR A 345 14.84 20.69 6.51
CA THR A 345 15.63 21.61 7.34
C THR A 345 17.01 21.01 7.52
N SER A 346 18.06 21.76 7.14
CA SER A 346 19.44 21.38 7.37
C SER A 346 20.12 22.39 8.28
N ASP A 347 20.94 21.89 9.19
CA ASP A 347 21.85 22.66 10.07
C ASP A 347 23.28 22.18 9.76
N LEU A 348 24.01 22.94 8.94
CA LEU A 348 25.32 22.55 8.43
C LEU A 348 26.36 23.64 8.69
N PHE A 349 27.61 23.25 8.89
CA PHE A 349 28.73 24.18 8.91
C PHE A 349 29.09 24.60 7.49
N LEU A 350 28.69 25.82 7.12
CA LEU A 350 28.91 26.37 5.78
C LEU A 350 29.81 27.62 5.86
N PRO A 351 30.66 27.85 4.83
CA PRO A 351 31.49 29.05 4.77
C PRO A 351 30.59 30.30 4.61
N ASN A 352 30.86 31.31 5.44
CA ASN A 352 30.23 32.63 5.32
C ASN A 352 30.97 33.49 4.25
N GLU A 353 30.51 34.72 4.03
CA GLU A 353 31.16 35.66 3.08
C GLU A 353 32.63 35.97 3.38
N ALA A 354 33.07 35.81 4.62
CA ALA A 354 34.47 35.98 5.03
C ALA A 354 35.30 34.70 4.88
N GLY A 355 34.68 33.60 4.54
CA GLY A 355 35.31 32.28 4.44
C GLY A 355 35.38 31.51 5.77
N ASP A 356 34.79 32.04 6.85
CA ASP A 356 34.71 31.33 8.12
C ASP A 356 33.52 30.37 8.11
N GLU A 357 33.70 29.16 8.63
CA GLU A 357 32.63 28.18 8.76
C GLU A 357 31.72 28.56 9.94
N THR A 358 30.43 28.60 9.67
CA THR A 358 29.39 28.88 10.68
C THR A 358 28.23 27.90 10.53
N LEU A 359 27.68 27.50 11.68
CA LEU A 359 26.48 26.66 11.68
C LEU A 359 25.31 27.45 11.07
N THR A 360 24.88 27.03 9.88
CA THR A 360 23.86 27.71 9.09
C THR A 360 22.63 26.81 8.97
N ARG A 361 21.47 27.38 9.34
CA ARG A 361 20.18 26.71 9.14
C ARG A 361 19.58 27.10 7.80
N THR A 362 19.28 26.09 6.99
CA THR A 362 18.55 26.25 5.73
C THR A 362 17.23 25.51 5.79
N THR A 363 16.15 26.15 5.32
CA THR A 363 14.82 25.53 5.26
C THR A 363 14.30 25.60 3.84
N VAL A 364 13.92 24.45 3.31
CA VAL A 364 13.33 24.27 1.98
C VAL A 364 11.94 23.71 2.13
N ASP A 365 10.93 24.49 1.74
CA ASP A 365 9.51 24.17 1.91
C ASP A 365 8.80 24.21 0.55
N THR A 366 8.35 23.07 0.09
CA THR A 366 7.64 22.95 -1.20
C THR A 366 6.32 23.68 -1.18
N TYR A 367 5.62 23.73 -0.03
CA TYR A 367 4.36 24.44 0.12
C TYR A 367 4.53 25.95 -0.13
N SER A 368 5.57 26.54 0.47
CA SER A 368 5.93 27.95 0.23
C SER A 368 6.38 28.19 -1.21
N ALA A 369 7.17 27.28 -1.79
CA ALA A 369 7.66 27.39 -3.17
C ALA A 369 6.50 27.31 -4.21
N LEU A 370 5.44 26.57 -3.88
CA LEU A 370 4.24 26.44 -4.72
C LEU A 370 3.18 27.51 -4.44
N GLY A 371 3.51 28.56 -3.67
CA GLY A 371 2.60 29.66 -3.37
C GLY A 371 1.47 29.31 -2.41
N GLY A 372 1.72 28.46 -1.43
CA GLY A 372 0.81 28.10 -0.38
C GLY A 372 -0.17 26.99 -0.74
N ARG A 373 0.28 26.00 -1.52
CA ARG A 373 -0.50 24.81 -1.90
C ARG A 373 0.38 23.57 -2.00
N ASP A 374 -0.22 22.42 -1.80
CA ASP A 374 0.41 21.13 -2.09
C ASP A 374 0.36 20.84 -3.61
N MET A 375 1.12 19.87 -4.06
CA MET A 375 1.12 19.41 -5.44
C MET A 375 0.20 18.19 -5.60
N ASP A 376 -0.72 18.30 -6.56
CA ASP A 376 -1.62 17.21 -6.93
C ASP A 376 -1.21 16.56 -8.25
N ARG A 377 -1.34 15.22 -8.31
CA ARG A 377 -1.18 14.42 -9.54
C ARG A 377 -2.28 13.37 -9.62
N ASP A 378 -3.06 13.46 -10.68
CA ASP A 378 -4.10 12.47 -10.96
C ASP A 378 -3.50 11.29 -11.71
N PHE A 379 -3.96 10.09 -11.35
CA PHE A 379 -3.58 8.84 -12.01
C PHE A 379 -4.71 7.81 -11.94
N LYS A 380 -4.57 6.75 -12.73
CA LYS A 380 -5.44 5.59 -12.66
C LYS A 380 -4.63 4.37 -12.26
N LEU A 381 -5.18 3.57 -11.36
CA LEU A 381 -4.60 2.29 -10.95
C LEU A 381 -5.57 1.16 -11.33
N GLN A 382 -5.05 0.15 -11.98
CA GLN A 382 -5.74 -1.09 -12.26
C GLN A 382 -5.10 -2.20 -11.42
N THR A 383 -5.88 -2.80 -10.51
CA THR A 383 -5.43 -3.92 -9.66
C THR A 383 -5.44 -5.25 -10.42
N PRO A 384 -4.92 -6.34 -9.85
CA PRO A 384 -5.01 -7.67 -10.46
C PRO A 384 -6.43 -8.20 -10.62
N TRP A 385 -6.61 -9.21 -11.46
CA TRP A 385 -7.73 -10.13 -11.40
C TRP A 385 -7.64 -10.99 -10.15
N VAL A 386 -8.80 -11.32 -9.54
CA VAL A 386 -8.89 -12.24 -8.40
C VAL A 386 -9.59 -13.51 -8.84
N PHE A 387 -8.97 -14.65 -8.56
CA PHE A 387 -9.56 -15.98 -8.79
C PHE A 387 -9.71 -16.69 -7.46
N ASN A 388 -10.92 -17.16 -7.18
CA ASN A 388 -11.27 -17.80 -5.93
C ASN A 388 -11.92 -19.16 -6.17
N ALA A 389 -11.47 -20.18 -5.44
CA ALA A 389 -12.05 -21.50 -5.40
C ALA A 389 -12.28 -21.93 -3.95
N SER A 390 -13.46 -22.44 -3.63
CA SER A 390 -13.85 -22.76 -2.26
C SER A 390 -14.60 -24.08 -2.15
N LEU A 391 -14.47 -24.70 -0.98
CA LEU A 391 -15.18 -25.91 -0.57
C LEU A 391 -15.93 -25.64 0.73
N GLY A 392 -17.16 -26.08 0.81
CA GLY A 392 -17.98 -26.00 2.00
C GLY A 392 -18.59 -27.38 2.30
N TYR A 393 -18.53 -27.80 3.55
CA TYR A 393 -19.11 -29.05 4.00
C TYR A 393 -19.82 -28.89 5.33
N THR A 394 -21.03 -29.44 5.46
CA THR A 394 -21.76 -29.41 6.73
C THR A 394 -22.00 -30.82 7.24
N VAL A 395 -21.67 -31.05 8.53
CA VAL A 395 -21.91 -32.34 9.21
C VAL A 395 -23.16 -32.19 10.08
N GLY A 396 -24.23 -32.79 9.65
CA GLY A 396 -25.54 -32.61 10.29
C GLY A 396 -25.92 -31.13 10.36
N ASN A 397 -26.46 -30.70 11.50
CA ASN A 397 -26.85 -29.31 11.78
C ASN A 397 -25.85 -28.59 12.67
N ASN A 398 -24.74 -29.24 13.07
CA ASN A 398 -23.92 -28.82 14.16
C ASN A 398 -22.53 -28.31 13.75
N LEU A 399 -21.99 -28.79 12.61
CA LEU A 399 -20.65 -28.42 12.19
C LEU A 399 -20.67 -27.97 10.72
N ALA A 400 -20.08 -26.80 10.44
CA ALA A 400 -19.79 -26.32 9.11
C ALA A 400 -18.28 -26.11 8.95
N LEU A 401 -17.73 -26.60 7.84
CA LEU A 401 -16.33 -26.50 7.48
C LEU A 401 -16.21 -25.74 6.16
N GLY A 402 -15.30 -24.80 6.09
CA GLY A 402 -14.96 -24.04 4.89
C GLY A 402 -13.47 -24.08 4.60
N ALA A 403 -13.13 -24.21 3.32
CA ALA A 403 -11.78 -24.03 2.82
C ALA A 403 -11.84 -23.16 1.56
N GLU A 404 -10.93 -22.23 1.41
CA GLU A 404 -10.92 -21.27 0.30
C GLU A 404 -9.49 -21.00 -0.14
N TYR A 405 -9.27 -20.97 -1.44
CA TYR A 405 -8.02 -20.59 -2.07
C TYR A 405 -8.27 -19.42 -3.02
N GLU A 406 -7.47 -18.37 -2.87
CA GLU A 406 -7.54 -17.16 -3.69
C GLU A 406 -6.16 -16.88 -4.29
N TYR A 407 -6.16 -16.43 -5.54
CA TYR A 407 -4.95 -16.06 -6.27
C TYR A 407 -5.12 -14.70 -6.93
N GLU A 408 -4.13 -13.84 -6.74
CA GLU A 408 -4.00 -12.51 -7.34
C GLU A 408 -2.58 -12.31 -7.83
N ASP A 409 -2.39 -11.84 -9.06
CA ASP A 409 -1.04 -11.56 -9.60
C ASP A 409 -0.72 -10.08 -9.54
N TYR A 410 -0.05 -9.64 -8.49
CA TYR A 410 0.33 -8.24 -8.28
C TYR A 410 1.29 -7.70 -9.34
N SER A 411 2.05 -8.56 -10.03
CA SER A 411 2.90 -8.14 -11.14
C SER A 411 2.12 -7.62 -12.35
N SER A 412 0.81 -7.92 -12.40
CA SER A 412 -0.11 -7.48 -13.47
C SER A 412 -0.75 -6.12 -13.22
N MET A 413 -0.44 -5.44 -12.13
CA MET A 413 -0.94 -4.09 -11.85
C MET A 413 -0.50 -3.10 -12.93
N LYS A 414 -1.38 -2.14 -13.25
CA LYS A 414 -1.10 -1.12 -14.25
C LYS A 414 -1.39 0.27 -13.72
N PHE A 415 -0.44 1.15 -13.96
CA PHE A 415 -0.58 2.58 -13.74
C PHE A 415 -0.84 3.28 -15.07
N LYS A 416 -1.73 4.25 -15.05
CA LYS A 416 -2.08 5.02 -16.25
C LYS A 416 -2.23 6.50 -15.92
N TYR A 417 -1.88 7.33 -16.87
CA TYR A 417 -2.22 8.75 -16.84
C TYR A 417 -3.75 8.97 -16.89
N PRO A 418 -4.24 10.16 -16.50
CA PRO A 418 -5.67 10.48 -16.55
C PRO A 418 -6.30 10.25 -17.92
N GLU A 419 -5.56 10.48 -18.99
CA GLU A 419 -5.97 10.31 -20.39
C GLU A 419 -6.14 8.82 -20.76
N GLY A 420 -5.40 7.93 -20.08
CA GLY A 420 -5.50 6.47 -20.23
C GLY A 420 -4.23 5.81 -20.74
N ASP A 421 -3.22 6.58 -21.13
CA ASP A 421 -1.92 6.08 -21.53
C ASP A 421 -1.22 5.42 -20.35
N GLU A 422 -0.45 4.37 -20.62
CA GLU A 422 0.25 3.60 -19.58
C GLU A 422 1.46 4.37 -19.05
N MET A 423 1.60 4.43 -17.73
CA MET A 423 2.78 4.91 -17.02
C MET A 423 3.80 3.78 -17.03
N ALA A 424 4.67 3.79 -18.03
CA ALA A 424 5.54 2.65 -18.35
C ALA A 424 6.54 2.32 -17.24
N TRP A 425 7.04 3.34 -16.52
CA TRP A 425 7.97 3.16 -15.41
C TRP A 425 7.31 2.40 -14.26
N GLU A 426 6.23 2.92 -13.71
CA GLU A 426 5.53 2.37 -12.55
C GLU A 426 4.91 1.00 -12.86
N THR A 427 4.40 0.81 -14.08
CA THR A 427 3.90 -0.49 -14.54
C THR A 427 5.04 -1.49 -14.70
N GLY A 428 6.19 -1.07 -15.22
CA GLY A 428 7.40 -1.90 -15.34
C GLY A 428 7.97 -2.30 -13.97
N GLU A 429 7.96 -1.41 -12.99
CA GLU A 429 8.35 -1.73 -11.61
C GLU A 429 7.44 -2.81 -10.99
N ALA A 430 6.13 -2.75 -11.26
CA ALA A 430 5.20 -3.79 -10.78
C ALA A 430 5.57 -5.17 -11.33
N ASP A 431 5.88 -5.29 -12.63
CA ASP A 431 6.35 -6.55 -13.23
C ASP A 431 7.71 -7.00 -12.65
N LEU A 432 8.64 -6.08 -12.41
CA LEU A 432 9.98 -6.38 -11.91
C LEU A 432 10.00 -6.78 -10.44
N CYS A 433 9.25 -6.10 -9.58
CA CYS A 433 9.35 -6.18 -8.12
C CYS A 433 8.25 -7.01 -7.47
N MET A 434 7.11 -7.20 -8.13
CA MET A 434 5.96 -7.90 -7.58
C MET A 434 5.84 -9.33 -8.11
N LYS A 435 4.99 -10.13 -7.45
CA LYS A 435 4.67 -11.52 -7.83
C LYS A 435 3.24 -11.89 -7.46
N GLY A 436 2.80 -13.06 -7.91
CA GLY A 436 1.51 -13.63 -7.54
C GLY A 436 1.41 -13.93 -6.04
N VAL A 437 0.26 -13.60 -5.47
CA VAL A 437 -0.11 -13.86 -4.08
C VAL A 437 -1.15 -14.98 -4.04
N SER A 438 -0.89 -15.97 -3.20
CA SER A 438 -1.80 -17.07 -2.89
C SER A 438 -2.28 -16.91 -1.46
N THR A 439 -3.59 -16.92 -1.25
CA THR A 439 -4.21 -16.89 0.07
C THR A 439 -5.02 -18.16 0.29
N LEU A 440 -4.68 -18.90 1.34
CA LEU A 440 -5.45 -20.05 1.82
C LEU A 440 -6.23 -19.63 3.07
N ARG A 441 -7.55 -19.90 3.08
CA ARG A 441 -8.42 -19.66 4.24
C ARG A 441 -9.08 -20.97 4.66
N LEU A 442 -9.06 -21.24 5.97
CA LEU A 442 -9.72 -22.38 6.59
C LEU A 442 -10.63 -21.88 7.70
N GLY A 443 -11.83 -22.46 7.81
CA GLY A 443 -12.79 -22.05 8.83
C GLY A 443 -13.68 -23.21 9.30
N ALA A 444 -14.07 -23.16 10.57
CA ALA A 444 -15.00 -24.08 11.18
C ALA A 444 -16.01 -23.34 12.07
N GLU A 445 -17.30 -23.69 11.95
CA GLU A 445 -18.38 -23.25 12.84
C GLU A 445 -18.99 -24.48 13.50
N TYR A 446 -18.94 -24.55 14.82
CA TYR A 446 -19.56 -25.62 15.62
C TYR A 446 -20.70 -25.08 16.46
N LYS A 447 -21.86 -25.71 16.39
CA LYS A 447 -23.08 -25.39 17.14
C LYS A 447 -23.37 -26.48 18.14
N PRO A 448 -22.85 -26.39 19.40
CA PRO A 448 -23.18 -27.36 20.43
C PRO A 448 -24.66 -27.41 20.75
N ILE A 449 -25.34 -26.28 20.65
CA ILE A 449 -26.79 -26.13 20.68
C ILE A 449 -27.25 -25.18 19.57
N PRO A 450 -28.50 -25.24 19.09
CA PRO A 450 -28.97 -24.42 17.97
C PRO A 450 -28.82 -22.91 18.16
N ALA A 451 -28.84 -22.42 19.41
CA ALA A 451 -28.73 -21.02 19.74
C ALA A 451 -27.29 -20.52 19.86
N PHE A 452 -26.29 -21.39 20.02
CA PHE A 452 -24.91 -21.01 20.32
C PHE A 452 -23.94 -21.56 19.26
N SER A 453 -23.03 -20.70 18.83
CA SER A 453 -22.02 -21.03 17.83
C SER A 453 -20.60 -20.70 18.33
N LEU A 454 -19.67 -21.61 18.08
CA LEU A 454 -18.23 -21.41 18.25
C LEU A 454 -17.59 -21.43 16.86
N ARG A 455 -16.63 -20.54 16.62
CA ARG A 455 -15.94 -20.43 15.34
C ARG A 455 -14.45 -20.34 15.52
N ALA A 456 -13.72 -20.90 14.57
CA ALA A 456 -12.28 -20.75 14.46
C ALA A 456 -11.90 -20.67 13.00
N GLY A 457 -10.90 -19.88 12.68
CA GLY A 457 -10.37 -19.75 11.34
C GLY A 457 -8.86 -19.50 11.32
N TYR A 458 -8.26 -19.82 10.19
CA TYR A 458 -6.85 -19.59 9.92
C TYR A 458 -6.66 -19.20 8.46
N ASN A 459 -5.86 -18.14 8.22
CA ASN A 459 -5.47 -17.73 6.87
C ASN A 459 -3.96 -17.65 6.76
N TYR A 460 -3.47 -17.99 5.59
CA TYR A 460 -2.09 -17.81 5.19
C TYR A 460 -2.04 -17.12 3.83
N SER A 461 -1.35 -15.98 3.75
CA SER A 461 -1.10 -15.26 2.50
C SER A 461 0.40 -15.20 2.23
N THR A 462 0.79 -15.47 0.98
CA THR A 462 2.18 -15.34 0.55
C THR A 462 2.55 -13.88 0.36
N ALA A 463 3.86 -13.58 0.32
CA ALA A 463 4.38 -12.24 0.08
C ALA A 463 4.04 -11.74 -1.33
N ALA A 464 3.72 -10.45 -1.46
CA ALA A 464 3.50 -9.80 -2.75
C ALA A 464 4.81 -9.35 -3.43
N TYR A 465 5.83 -9.03 -2.64
CA TYR A 465 7.12 -8.54 -3.14
C TYR A 465 8.10 -9.68 -3.44
N LYS A 466 8.89 -9.52 -4.50
CA LYS A 466 10.10 -10.32 -4.71
C LYS A 466 11.14 -9.95 -3.65
N LYS A 467 12.10 -10.84 -3.39
CA LYS A 467 13.08 -10.64 -2.32
C LYS A 467 13.98 -9.41 -2.55
N ASP A 468 14.21 -9.08 -3.81
CA ASP A 468 15.05 -8.01 -4.31
C ASP A 468 14.23 -6.79 -4.79
N ALA A 469 13.00 -6.63 -4.29
CA ALA A 469 12.16 -5.48 -4.59
C ALA A 469 12.73 -4.22 -3.93
N ILE A 470 12.80 -3.14 -4.68
CA ILE A 470 13.31 -1.83 -4.26
C ILE A 470 12.28 -0.75 -4.59
N LYS A 471 12.33 0.37 -3.86
CA LYS A 471 11.63 1.60 -4.21
C LYS A 471 12.62 2.53 -4.87
N ALA A 472 12.49 2.71 -6.18
CA ALA A 472 13.26 3.70 -6.92
C ALA A 472 12.37 4.91 -7.23
N LEU A 473 12.88 6.10 -6.93
CA LEU A 473 12.19 7.34 -7.30
C LEU A 473 12.74 7.81 -8.65
N PRO A 474 11.90 7.99 -9.68
CA PRO A 474 12.35 8.53 -10.97
C PRO A 474 13.06 9.88 -10.82
N SER A 475 13.91 10.22 -11.79
CA SER A 475 14.68 11.47 -11.80
C SER A 475 13.82 12.74 -11.72
N ASN A 476 12.55 12.65 -12.06
CA ASN A 476 11.57 13.73 -12.02
C ASN A 476 10.44 13.50 -10.99
N SER A 477 10.63 12.59 -10.03
CA SER A 477 9.62 12.29 -9.02
C SER A 477 9.36 13.46 -8.09
N ILE A 478 8.07 13.76 -7.85
CA ILE A 478 7.65 14.71 -6.82
C ILE A 478 7.52 14.04 -5.44
N ASN A 479 7.64 12.71 -5.36
CA ASN A 479 7.65 11.99 -4.10
C ASN A 479 9.02 12.14 -3.41
N THR A 480 9.01 12.56 -2.15
CA THR A 480 10.22 12.70 -1.32
C THR A 480 10.31 11.62 -0.24
N ASP A 481 9.26 10.78 -0.14
CA ASP A 481 9.19 9.69 0.82
C ASP A 481 9.96 8.48 0.28
N THR A 482 11.15 8.23 0.81
CA THR A 482 12.08 7.22 0.30
C THR A 482 11.90 5.85 0.94
N ASP A 483 11.24 5.78 2.09
CA ASP A 483 11.11 4.53 2.84
C ASP A 483 10.20 3.51 2.14
N PHE A 484 10.52 2.25 2.35
CA PHE A 484 9.72 1.13 1.86
C PHE A 484 9.86 -0.10 2.75
N ALA A 485 8.88 -1.00 2.66
CA ALA A 485 8.89 -2.24 3.43
C ALA A 485 8.44 -3.42 2.57
N ASN A 486 9.31 -4.42 2.43
CA ASN A 486 9.01 -5.65 1.74
C ASN A 486 8.33 -6.63 2.70
N SER A 487 7.00 -6.64 2.71
CA SER A 487 6.22 -7.55 3.55
C SER A 487 6.44 -9.00 3.11
N LYS A 488 6.60 -9.88 4.12
CA LYS A 488 6.68 -11.33 3.96
C LYS A 488 5.27 -11.94 4.02
N SER A 489 5.20 -13.26 4.15
CA SER A 489 3.92 -13.94 4.34
C SER A 489 3.21 -13.48 5.61
N MET A 490 1.88 -13.45 5.55
CA MET A 490 1.02 -13.10 6.67
C MET A 490 0.24 -14.31 7.16
N ASN A 491 0.11 -14.43 8.48
CA ASN A 491 -0.76 -15.39 9.15
C ASN A 491 -1.86 -14.64 9.90
N THR A 492 -3.08 -15.13 9.76
CA THR A 492 -4.26 -14.61 10.47
C THR A 492 -4.93 -15.74 11.24
N PHE A 493 -5.10 -15.56 12.53
CA PHE A 493 -5.84 -16.47 13.41
C PHE A 493 -7.12 -15.78 13.85
N THR A 494 -8.25 -16.51 13.81
CA THR A 494 -9.54 -15.97 14.21
C THR A 494 -10.28 -16.92 15.14
N LEU A 495 -11.01 -16.32 16.07
CA LEU A 495 -11.95 -17.01 16.97
C LEU A 495 -13.28 -16.23 16.95
N GLY A 496 -14.38 -16.93 17.12
CA GLY A 496 -15.69 -16.29 17.16
C GLY A 496 -16.67 -17.03 18.05
N ILE A 497 -17.58 -16.27 18.63
CA ILE A 497 -18.73 -16.79 19.35
C ILE A 497 -19.98 -16.11 18.80
N GLY A 498 -21.10 -16.83 18.78
CA GLY A 498 -22.38 -16.31 18.31
C GLY A 498 -23.53 -16.83 19.15
N TYR A 499 -24.49 -15.97 19.37
CA TYR A 499 -25.71 -16.33 20.06
C TYR A 499 -26.94 -15.84 19.27
N ARG A 500 -27.91 -16.74 19.05
CA ARG A 500 -29.16 -16.44 18.35
C ARG A 500 -30.33 -16.57 19.32
N PHE A 501 -31.10 -15.50 19.41
CA PHE A 501 -32.33 -15.44 20.18
C PHE A 501 -33.49 -15.04 19.26
N SER A 502 -34.38 -15.99 18.93
CA SER A 502 -35.48 -15.76 17.99
C SER A 502 -35.00 -15.19 16.65
N SER A 503 -35.44 -13.98 16.30
CA SER A 503 -35.05 -13.27 15.08
C SER A 503 -33.78 -12.42 15.22
N PHE A 504 -33.24 -12.30 16.42
CA PHE A 504 -32.03 -11.53 16.69
C PHE A 504 -30.83 -12.45 16.88
N TYR A 505 -29.65 -11.96 16.52
CA TYR A 505 -28.38 -12.61 16.80
C TYR A 505 -27.31 -11.59 17.17
N ALA A 506 -26.35 -12.03 17.93
CA ALA A 506 -25.16 -11.27 18.28
C ALA A 506 -23.92 -12.14 18.13
N ASP A 507 -22.94 -11.63 17.45
CA ASP A 507 -21.68 -12.32 17.19
C ASP A 507 -20.50 -11.46 17.68
N LEU A 508 -19.49 -12.11 18.22
CA LEU A 508 -18.20 -11.51 18.57
C LEU A 508 -17.10 -12.30 17.89
N ALA A 509 -16.13 -11.61 17.31
CA ALA A 509 -14.94 -12.23 16.75
C ALA A 509 -13.67 -11.54 17.25
N TYR A 510 -12.64 -12.33 17.41
CA TYR A 510 -11.27 -11.90 17.62
C TYR A 510 -10.44 -12.30 16.42
N LYS A 511 -9.65 -11.36 15.88
CA LYS A 511 -8.72 -11.55 14.77
C LYS A 511 -7.33 -11.15 15.21
N PHE A 512 -6.35 -11.99 14.93
CA PHE A 512 -4.94 -11.71 15.17
C PHE A 512 -4.14 -11.92 13.88
N ASP A 513 -3.67 -10.80 13.33
CA ASP A 513 -2.82 -10.78 12.15
C ASP A 513 -1.35 -10.66 12.57
N THR A 514 -0.46 -11.43 11.96
CA THR A 514 0.98 -11.32 12.18
C THR A 514 1.75 -11.51 10.87
N TYR A 515 2.65 -10.58 10.62
CA TYR A 515 3.58 -10.62 9.48
C TYR A 515 4.89 -9.95 9.85
N LYS A 516 5.91 -10.24 9.06
CA LYS A 516 7.22 -9.57 9.12
C LYS A 516 7.46 -8.83 7.83
N SER A 517 8.25 -7.78 7.88
CA SER A 517 8.74 -7.06 6.71
C SER A 517 10.21 -6.72 6.89
N ASP A 518 10.93 -6.64 5.79
CA ASP A 518 12.23 -6.01 5.75
C ASP A 518 11.99 -4.54 5.43
N PHE A 519 12.43 -3.65 6.33
CA PHE A 519 12.21 -2.21 6.22
C PHE A 519 13.51 -1.52 5.80
N TYR A 520 13.38 -0.57 4.87
CA TYR A 520 14.47 0.24 4.35
C TYR A 520 14.05 1.72 4.40
N PRO A 521 14.85 2.60 5.03
CA PRO A 521 14.54 4.03 5.06
C PRO A 521 14.74 4.71 3.69
N PHE A 522 15.57 4.13 2.83
CA PHE A 522 15.82 4.53 1.44
C PHE A 522 16.51 3.40 0.68
N TYR A 523 16.53 3.50 -0.63
CA TYR A 523 17.36 2.63 -1.47
C TYR A 523 18.80 3.12 -1.47
N ASN A 524 19.74 2.23 -1.17
CA ASN A 524 21.17 2.52 -1.19
C ASN A 524 21.82 1.88 -2.41
N ASP A 525 22.40 2.71 -3.28
CA ASP A 525 23.01 2.24 -4.54
C ASP A 525 24.50 1.90 -4.42
N ILE A 526 25.07 1.84 -3.24
CA ILE A 526 26.46 1.42 -3.05
C ILE A 526 26.57 -0.05 -3.47
N ASN A 527 27.19 -0.31 -4.62
CA ASN A 527 27.41 -1.64 -5.22
C ASN A 527 26.12 -2.46 -5.47
N GLY A 528 24.95 -1.82 -5.60
CA GLY A 528 23.67 -2.49 -5.81
C GLY A 528 23.23 -3.34 -4.61
N LEU A 529 23.72 -3.05 -3.42
CA LEU A 529 23.28 -3.65 -2.16
C LEU A 529 22.10 -2.84 -1.60
N VAL A 530 21.08 -3.56 -1.17
CA VAL A 530 19.89 -3.00 -0.51
C VAL A 530 20.03 -3.12 1.00
#